data_a306dad6b581642971e9ccefb874b686
#
_entry.id   a306dad6b581642971e9ccefb874b686
#
_cell.length_a   1.000
_cell.length_b   1.000
_cell.length_c   1.000
_cell.angle_alpha   90.00
_cell.angle_beta   90.00
_cell.angle_gamma   90.00
#
_symmetry.space_group_name_H-M   'P 1'
#
loop_
_entity.id
_entity.type
_entity.pdbx_description
1 polymer ?
#
loop_
_entity_poly.entity_id
_entity_poly.type
_entity_poly.pdbx_seq_one_letter_code
_entity_poly.pdbx_strand_id
1 'polypeptide(L)'
;MCRSLGLDEGDLAPMDDRDLMGIRADTDFTYDARGRMLRSNEPCEEARRPAPRLFLGRTMAGHVVRVGASAPDALARRLEAIIDRQPPVGDLQAPPAALAALREALARHAPITAEGGGPAYRFPASIAQPGEVVQLTDANRALVRETYPWLYDELADWQPCFAVVRDGEAVAVCFSSRSGADAAEAGVDTLPAFRGRGHAAAVTAAWGAAIRASGRIPLYSTAWENLASRGVARRVGLIRFGADTTLA
;
A
#
# COMPACT_ATOMS: atom_id res chain seq x y z
N MET A 1 39.08 10.02 21.06
CA MET A 1 38.40 8.84 21.57
C MET A 1 36.90 9.07 21.47
N CYS A 2 36.31 8.69 20.36
CA CYS A 2 34.86 8.76 20.14
C CYS A 2 34.28 7.38 20.48
N ARG A 3 33.49 7.30 21.54
CA ARG A 3 32.76 6.06 21.89
C ARG A 3 31.57 5.96 20.94
N SER A 4 31.59 4.94 20.09
CA SER A 4 30.43 4.50 19.34
C SER A 4 29.40 3.93 20.33
N LEU A 5 28.26 4.60 20.45
CA LEU A 5 27.09 4.02 21.09
C LEU A 5 26.54 2.97 20.12
N GLY A 6 26.88 1.71 20.37
CA GLY A 6 26.20 0.58 19.77
C GLY A 6 24.76 0.59 20.23
N LEU A 7 23.85 0.93 19.35
CA LEU A 7 22.44 0.58 19.52
C LEU A 7 22.35 -0.92 19.21
N ASP A 8 22.14 -1.70 20.25
CA ASP A 8 21.79 -3.10 20.17
C ASP A 8 20.54 -3.26 19.27
N GLU A 9 20.64 -4.04 18.20
CA GLU A 9 19.51 -4.50 17.38
C GLU A 9 18.66 -5.55 18.15
N GLY A 10 18.64 -5.49 19.46
CA GLY A 10 17.94 -6.39 20.34
C GLY A 10 16.60 -5.83 20.80
N ASP A 11 15.53 -6.54 20.46
CA ASP A 11 14.26 -6.59 21.19
C ASP A 11 13.16 -5.61 20.83
N LEU A 12 12.91 -5.34 19.55
CA LEU A 12 11.53 -5.11 19.13
C LEU A 12 10.91 -6.49 18.83
N ALA A 13 9.98 -6.94 19.66
CA ALA A 13 9.14 -8.09 19.36
C ALA A 13 8.65 -7.95 17.90
N PRO A 14 8.72 -9.03 17.09
CA PRO A 14 8.33 -8.93 15.68
C PRO A 14 6.90 -8.40 15.63
N MET A 15 6.71 -7.23 14.99
CA MET A 15 5.41 -6.63 14.75
C MET A 15 4.48 -7.68 14.15
N ASP A 16 3.33 -7.90 14.76
CA ASP A 16 2.38 -8.88 14.25
C ASP A 16 1.71 -8.37 12.96
N ASP A 17 1.15 -9.29 12.18
CA ASP A 17 0.54 -8.94 10.90
C ASP A 17 -0.70 -8.07 11.05
N ARG A 18 -1.40 -8.11 12.20
CA ARG A 18 -2.56 -7.25 12.49
C ARG A 18 -2.13 -5.81 12.75
N ASP A 19 -1.08 -5.61 13.53
CA ASP A 19 -0.52 -4.28 13.78
C ASP A 19 0.00 -3.67 12.47
N LEU A 20 0.68 -4.47 11.64
CA LEU A 20 1.13 -4.05 10.33
C LEU A 20 -0.03 -3.66 9.40
N MET A 21 -1.16 -4.38 9.48
CA MET A 21 -2.38 -4.02 8.73
C MET A 21 -3.00 -2.71 9.24
N GLY A 22 -2.91 -2.44 10.53
CA GLY A 22 -3.29 -1.16 11.14
C GLY A 22 -2.45 -0.01 10.56
N ILE A 23 -1.13 -0.14 10.60
CA ILE A 23 -0.18 0.83 10.01
C ILE A 23 -0.46 1.05 8.54
N ARG A 24 -0.74 -0.02 7.79
CA ARG A 24 -1.11 0.11 6.38
C ARG A 24 -2.38 0.93 6.20
N ALA A 25 -3.45 0.65 6.95
CA ALA A 25 -4.69 1.43 6.87
C ALA A 25 -4.44 2.91 7.21
N ASP A 26 -3.59 3.18 8.20
CA ASP A 26 -3.24 4.54 8.62
C ASP A 26 -2.31 5.25 7.59
N THR A 27 -1.61 4.48 6.75
CA THR A 27 -0.86 4.99 5.59
C THR A 27 -1.78 5.28 4.41
N ASP A 28 -2.81 4.45 4.19
CA ASP A 28 -3.71 4.53 3.03
C ASP A 28 -4.76 5.65 3.15
N PHE A 29 -5.12 6.08 4.36
CA PHE A 29 -6.21 7.02 4.60
C PHE A 29 -5.83 8.13 5.58
N THR A 30 -6.52 9.28 5.45
CA THR A 30 -6.55 10.34 6.46
C THR A 30 -7.79 10.18 7.34
N TYR A 31 -7.75 10.71 8.57
CA TYR A 31 -8.77 10.47 9.58
C TYR A 31 -9.29 11.76 10.20
N ASP A 32 -10.55 11.75 10.65
CA ASP A 32 -11.11 12.78 11.51
C ASP A 32 -10.71 12.57 12.99
N ALA A 33 -11.08 13.53 13.85
CA ALA A 33 -10.78 13.47 15.29
C ALA A 33 -11.45 12.27 16.01
N ARG A 34 -12.40 11.59 15.38
CA ARG A 34 -13.07 10.39 15.92
C ARG A 34 -12.47 9.09 15.37
N GLY A 35 -11.39 9.18 14.59
CA GLY A 35 -10.75 8.03 13.96
C GLY A 35 -11.54 7.44 12.77
N ARG A 36 -12.40 8.24 12.11
CA ARG A 36 -13.10 7.84 10.90
C ARG A 36 -12.30 8.23 9.67
N MET A 37 -12.22 7.35 8.68
CA MET A 37 -11.53 7.64 7.42
C MET A 37 -12.24 8.77 6.67
N LEU A 38 -11.48 9.80 6.27
CA LEU A 38 -11.98 10.95 5.51
C LEU A 38 -11.74 10.79 4.02
N ARG A 39 -10.50 10.54 3.65
CA ARG A 39 -10.03 10.53 2.26
C ARG A 39 -8.89 9.55 2.12
N SER A 40 -8.64 9.11 0.89
CA SER A 40 -7.39 8.43 0.54
C SER A 40 -6.20 9.38 0.74
N ASN A 41 -5.05 8.82 1.10
CA ASN A 41 -3.84 9.58 1.44
C ASN A 41 -2.84 9.62 0.27
N GLU A 42 -3.34 9.95 -0.94
CA GLU A 42 -2.46 10.25 -2.08
C GLU A 42 -1.63 11.50 -1.77
N PRO A 43 -0.37 11.59 -2.26
CA PRO A 43 0.50 12.75 -2.04
C PRO A 43 -0.10 14.04 -2.59
N CYS A 44 -0.60 14.00 -3.84
CA CYS A 44 -1.23 15.13 -4.51
C CYS A 44 -2.67 15.31 -4.03
N GLU A 45 -3.05 16.54 -3.64
CA GLU A 45 -4.39 16.86 -3.11
C GLU A 45 -5.49 16.55 -4.14
N GLU A 46 -5.23 16.82 -5.42
CA GLU A 46 -6.16 16.59 -6.53
C GLU A 46 -6.42 15.10 -6.78
N ALA A 47 -5.48 14.24 -6.41
CA ALA A 47 -5.62 12.78 -6.53
C ALA A 47 -6.46 12.18 -5.40
N ARG A 48 -6.59 12.86 -4.25
CA ARG A 48 -7.30 12.36 -3.07
C ARG A 48 -8.79 12.17 -3.34
N ARG A 49 -9.30 11.01 -2.98
CA ARG A 49 -10.71 10.61 -3.13
C ARG A 49 -11.36 10.43 -1.76
N PRO A 50 -12.68 10.61 -1.64
CA PRO A 50 -13.40 10.22 -0.43
C PRO A 50 -13.05 8.78 -0.04
N ALA A 51 -12.82 8.55 1.26
CA ALA A 51 -12.56 7.21 1.75
C ALA A 51 -13.79 6.29 1.56
N PRO A 52 -13.58 4.98 1.41
CA PRO A 52 -14.68 4.01 1.39
C PRO A 52 -15.44 4.06 2.73
N ARG A 53 -16.70 3.62 2.72
CA ARG A 53 -17.48 3.49 3.96
C ARG A 53 -16.93 2.43 4.90
N LEU A 54 -16.24 1.43 4.34
CA LEU A 54 -15.59 0.36 5.10
C LEU A 54 -14.26 -0.03 4.45
N PHE A 55 -13.22 -0.15 5.27
CA PHE A 55 -12.01 -0.91 5.01
C PHE A 55 -11.95 -2.07 6.01
N LEU A 56 -11.81 -3.29 5.50
CA LEU A 56 -11.61 -4.51 6.28
C LEU A 56 -10.27 -5.14 5.91
N GLY A 57 -9.27 -4.97 6.75
CA GLY A 57 -8.00 -5.70 6.69
C GLY A 57 -8.13 -7.05 7.38
N ARG A 58 -7.64 -8.11 6.75
CA ARG A 58 -7.62 -9.47 7.28
C ARG A 58 -6.20 -9.99 7.31
N THR A 59 -5.81 -10.57 8.43
CA THR A 59 -4.53 -11.25 8.63
C THR A 59 -4.77 -12.56 9.37
N MET A 60 -3.76 -13.44 9.41
CA MET A 60 -3.86 -14.66 10.22
C MET A 60 -3.93 -14.34 11.72
N ALA A 61 -3.47 -13.15 12.14
CA ALA A 61 -3.53 -12.66 13.53
C ALA A 61 -4.87 -11.97 13.88
N GLY A 62 -5.78 -11.76 12.90
CA GLY A 62 -7.09 -11.17 13.14
C GLY A 62 -7.48 -10.11 12.11
N HIS A 63 -8.46 -9.29 12.46
CA HIS A 63 -9.08 -8.30 11.59
C HIS A 63 -8.72 -6.88 12.02
N VAL A 64 -8.59 -5.98 11.05
CA VAL A 64 -8.49 -4.53 11.22
C VAL A 64 -9.67 -3.89 10.50
N VAL A 65 -10.44 -3.08 11.21
CA VAL A 65 -11.60 -2.37 10.67
C VAL A 65 -11.35 -0.88 10.72
N ARG A 66 -11.65 -0.20 9.63
CA ARG A 66 -11.74 1.26 9.59
C ARG A 66 -13.05 1.64 8.90
N VAL A 67 -13.78 2.58 9.47
CA VAL A 67 -15.07 3.02 8.95
C VAL A 67 -14.96 4.45 8.45
N GLY A 68 -15.53 4.73 7.28
CA GLY A 68 -15.53 6.06 6.66
C GLY A 68 -16.40 7.05 7.43
N ALA A 69 -16.01 8.32 7.43
CA ALA A 69 -16.73 9.40 8.09
C ALA A 69 -18.14 9.62 7.53
N SER A 70 -18.40 9.18 6.29
CA SER A 70 -19.73 9.20 5.66
C SER A 70 -20.71 8.18 6.25
N ALA A 71 -20.24 7.17 7.02
CA ALA A 71 -21.10 6.19 7.68
C ALA A 71 -21.60 6.72 9.03
N PRO A 72 -22.93 6.77 9.29
CA PRO A 72 -23.46 7.13 10.60
C PRO A 72 -22.96 6.19 11.72
N ASP A 73 -22.88 6.70 12.94
CA ASP A 73 -22.35 5.92 14.08
C ASP A 73 -23.12 4.61 14.36
N ALA A 74 -24.43 4.57 14.10
CA ALA A 74 -25.21 3.34 14.23
C ALA A 74 -24.78 2.28 13.21
N LEU A 75 -24.47 2.69 11.97
CA LEU A 75 -23.96 1.81 10.93
C LEU A 75 -22.55 1.33 11.29
N ALA A 76 -21.70 2.22 11.75
CA ALA A 76 -20.34 1.88 12.14
C ALA A 76 -20.31 0.81 13.23
N ARG A 77 -21.06 1.01 14.33
CA ARG A 77 -21.18 -0.01 15.39
C ARG A 77 -21.70 -1.34 14.87
N ARG A 78 -22.64 -1.31 13.90
CA ARG A 78 -23.15 -2.54 13.28
C ARG A 78 -22.08 -3.26 12.46
N LEU A 79 -21.29 -2.54 11.67
CA LEU A 79 -20.20 -3.12 10.87
C LEU A 79 -19.13 -3.74 11.78
N GLU A 80 -18.72 -3.03 12.82
CA GLU A 80 -17.78 -3.51 13.84
C GLU A 80 -18.31 -4.81 14.49
N ALA A 81 -19.56 -4.81 14.97
CA ALA A 81 -20.17 -5.99 15.60
C ALA A 81 -20.32 -7.19 14.65
N ILE A 82 -20.47 -6.98 13.33
CA ILE A 82 -20.47 -8.07 12.35
C ILE A 82 -19.06 -8.69 12.27
N ILE A 83 -18.02 -7.87 12.30
CA ILE A 83 -16.63 -8.32 12.14
C ILE A 83 -16.12 -8.98 13.42
N ASP A 84 -16.45 -8.45 14.60
CA ASP A 84 -16.05 -9.01 15.91
C ASP A 84 -16.55 -10.45 16.11
N ARG A 85 -17.60 -10.85 15.41
CA ARG A 85 -18.17 -12.22 15.45
C ARG A 85 -17.52 -13.16 14.43
N GLN A 86 -16.57 -12.68 13.63
CA GLN A 86 -15.98 -13.53 12.61
C GLN A 86 -14.99 -14.52 13.21
N PRO A 87 -14.93 -15.75 12.67
CA PRO A 87 -13.91 -16.70 13.04
C PRO A 87 -12.52 -16.19 12.64
N PRO A 88 -11.47 -16.75 13.23
CA PRO A 88 -10.10 -16.53 12.76
C PRO A 88 -9.98 -16.77 11.26
N VAL A 89 -9.14 -15.99 10.60
CA VAL A 89 -8.90 -16.12 9.15
C VAL A 89 -8.14 -17.40 8.87
N GLY A 90 -8.71 -18.33 8.12
CA GLY A 90 -8.05 -19.56 7.70
C GLY A 90 -7.43 -19.47 6.30
N ASP A 91 -8.02 -18.65 5.44
CA ASP A 91 -7.55 -18.42 4.06
C ASP A 91 -7.72 -16.95 3.69
N LEU A 92 -6.60 -16.28 3.41
CA LEU A 92 -6.59 -14.88 2.98
C LEU A 92 -7.07 -14.70 1.53
N GLN A 93 -7.08 -15.76 0.73
CA GLN A 93 -7.52 -15.68 -0.67
C GLN A 93 -9.04 -15.81 -0.79
N ALA A 94 -9.67 -16.54 0.12
CA ALA A 94 -11.12 -16.62 0.16
C ALA A 94 -11.75 -15.25 0.50
N PRO A 95 -12.92 -14.92 -0.04
CA PRO A 95 -13.67 -13.73 0.38
C PRO A 95 -13.90 -13.71 1.90
N PRO A 96 -14.01 -12.51 2.53
CA PRO A 96 -14.37 -12.43 3.94
C PRO A 96 -15.67 -13.18 4.22
N ALA A 97 -15.73 -14.02 5.25
CA ALA A 97 -16.96 -14.73 5.63
C ALA A 97 -18.11 -13.74 5.94
N ALA A 98 -17.77 -12.56 6.48
CA ALA A 98 -18.72 -11.47 6.76
C ALA A 98 -19.20 -10.71 5.51
N LEU A 99 -18.63 -10.91 4.33
CA LEU A 99 -18.81 -10.01 3.18
C LEU A 99 -20.29 -9.79 2.81
N ALA A 100 -21.10 -10.85 2.80
CA ALA A 100 -22.52 -10.74 2.50
C ALA A 100 -23.27 -9.88 3.53
N ALA A 101 -23.02 -10.09 4.82
CA ALA A 101 -23.63 -9.32 5.91
C ALA A 101 -23.18 -7.86 5.92
N LEU A 102 -21.92 -7.59 5.58
CA LEU A 102 -21.38 -6.23 5.44
C LEU A 102 -22.03 -5.49 4.28
N ARG A 103 -22.12 -6.14 3.11
CA ARG A 103 -22.83 -5.60 1.94
C ARG A 103 -24.29 -5.28 2.26
N GLU A 104 -25.00 -6.17 2.91
CA GLU A 104 -26.39 -5.95 3.31
C GLU A 104 -26.52 -4.75 4.27
N ALA A 105 -25.64 -4.67 5.28
CA ALA A 105 -25.66 -3.57 6.24
C ALA A 105 -25.41 -2.21 5.57
N LEU A 106 -24.45 -2.14 4.64
CA LEU A 106 -24.13 -0.93 3.88
C LEU A 106 -25.24 -0.57 2.89
N ALA A 107 -25.78 -1.56 2.14
CA ALA A 107 -26.83 -1.34 1.15
C ALA A 107 -28.15 -0.82 1.75
N ARG A 108 -28.45 -1.16 2.99
CA ARG A 108 -29.61 -0.60 3.72
C ARG A 108 -29.46 0.90 4.01
N HIS A 109 -28.23 1.41 4.06
CA HIS A 109 -27.96 2.83 4.28
C HIS A 109 -27.91 3.59 2.96
N ALA A 110 -27.12 3.09 2.00
CA ALA A 110 -26.99 3.64 0.65
C ALA A 110 -26.42 2.59 -0.30
N PRO A 111 -26.65 2.68 -1.62
CA PRO A 111 -26.06 1.76 -2.60
C PRO A 111 -24.54 1.67 -2.45
N ILE A 112 -23.98 0.49 -2.69
CA ILE A 112 -22.54 0.29 -2.80
C ILE A 112 -22.13 0.71 -4.21
N THR A 113 -21.27 1.70 -4.32
CA THR A 113 -20.85 2.30 -5.59
C THR A 113 -19.53 1.73 -6.12
N ALA A 114 -18.71 1.20 -5.22
CA ALA A 114 -17.46 0.54 -5.57
C ALA A 114 -17.09 -0.52 -4.52
N GLU A 115 -16.45 -1.56 -4.99
CA GLU A 115 -15.86 -2.61 -4.16
C GLU A 115 -14.46 -2.90 -4.68
N GLY A 116 -13.51 -3.04 -3.77
CA GLY A 116 -12.11 -3.34 -4.09
C GLY A 116 -11.47 -4.20 -3.03
N GLY A 117 -10.23 -4.54 -3.27
CA GLY A 117 -9.41 -5.25 -2.30
C GLY A 117 -8.46 -6.23 -2.95
N GLY A 118 -7.55 -6.75 -2.14
CA GLY A 118 -6.55 -7.68 -2.63
C GLY A 118 -5.50 -8.02 -1.59
N PRO A 119 -4.43 -8.70 -2.01
CA PRO A 119 -3.35 -9.09 -1.13
C PRO A 119 -2.48 -7.90 -0.72
N ALA A 120 -2.12 -7.86 0.55
CA ALA A 120 -1.17 -6.92 1.14
C ALA A 120 0.15 -7.65 1.44
N TYR A 121 1.25 -7.00 1.08
CA TYR A 121 2.59 -7.57 1.19
C TYR A 121 3.52 -6.64 1.97
N ARG A 122 4.44 -7.24 2.71
CA ARG A 122 5.63 -6.60 3.29
C ARG A 122 6.88 -7.04 2.54
N PHE A 123 7.90 -6.20 2.57
CA PHE A 123 9.20 -6.57 2.01
C PHE A 123 9.95 -7.52 2.95
N PRO A 124 10.72 -8.50 2.42
CA PRO A 124 11.58 -9.37 3.24
C PRO A 124 12.71 -8.56 3.89
N ALA A 125 13.30 -9.07 4.96
CA ALA A 125 14.40 -8.41 5.65
C ALA A 125 15.58 -8.06 4.71
N SER A 126 15.90 -8.96 3.80
CA SER A 126 16.89 -8.74 2.74
C SER A 126 16.19 -8.59 1.40
N ILE A 127 16.45 -7.49 0.69
CA ILE A 127 15.96 -7.22 -0.65
C ILE A 127 17.13 -7.43 -1.61
N ALA A 128 16.93 -8.25 -2.65
CA ALA A 128 17.94 -8.44 -3.68
C ALA A 128 18.34 -7.08 -4.28
N GLN A 129 19.65 -6.91 -4.53
CA GLN A 129 20.15 -5.66 -5.14
C GLN A 129 19.45 -5.47 -6.50
N PRO A 130 18.86 -4.30 -6.74
CA PRO A 130 18.27 -4.00 -8.02
C PRO A 130 19.38 -3.94 -9.08
N GLY A 131 19.02 -4.24 -10.34
CA GLY A 131 19.90 -3.97 -11.48
C GLY A 131 20.12 -2.47 -11.69
N GLU A 132 20.32 -2.06 -12.94
CA GLU A 132 20.48 -0.65 -13.30
C GLU A 132 19.19 0.14 -13.03
N VAL A 133 19.14 0.81 -11.90
CA VAL A 133 18.01 1.64 -11.44
C VAL A 133 18.56 3.01 -11.05
N VAL A 134 17.85 4.05 -11.47
CA VAL A 134 18.20 5.45 -11.20
C VAL A 134 17.18 6.02 -10.22
N GLN A 135 17.61 6.69 -9.16
CA GLN A 135 16.73 7.49 -8.34
C GLN A 135 16.37 8.78 -9.12
N LEU A 136 15.09 9.04 -9.25
CA LEU A 136 14.58 10.26 -9.87
C LEU A 136 14.60 11.41 -8.85
N THR A 137 15.14 12.53 -9.29
CA THR A 137 15.24 13.79 -8.55
C THR A 137 15.00 14.96 -9.53
N ASP A 138 14.91 16.17 -9.04
CA ASP A 138 14.77 17.36 -9.90
C ASP A 138 15.90 17.47 -10.93
N ALA A 139 17.12 17.03 -10.60
CA ALA A 139 18.27 17.10 -11.49
C ALA A 139 18.12 16.21 -12.75
N ASN A 140 17.36 15.13 -12.67
CA ASN A 140 17.18 14.19 -13.78
C ASN A 140 15.70 13.95 -14.14
N ARG A 141 14.77 14.79 -13.65
CA ARG A 141 13.32 14.65 -13.90
C ARG A 141 12.95 14.62 -15.39
N ALA A 142 13.82 15.16 -16.26
CA ALA A 142 13.61 15.11 -17.71
C ALA A 142 13.47 13.68 -18.26
N LEU A 143 14.02 12.66 -17.57
CA LEU A 143 13.91 11.25 -17.94
C LEU A 143 12.48 10.72 -17.99
N VAL A 144 11.53 11.36 -17.31
CA VAL A 144 10.11 10.95 -17.25
C VAL A 144 9.18 11.86 -18.05
N ARG A 145 9.68 12.93 -18.67
CA ARG A 145 8.87 13.96 -19.30
C ARG A 145 7.90 13.41 -20.35
N GLU A 146 8.41 12.57 -21.25
CA GLU A 146 7.62 12.04 -22.37
C GLU A 146 6.84 10.79 -21.99
N THR A 147 7.40 9.98 -21.10
CA THR A 147 6.85 8.66 -20.74
C THR A 147 5.87 8.68 -19.59
N TYR A 148 6.08 9.59 -18.62
CA TYR A 148 5.24 9.76 -17.42
C TYR A 148 5.05 11.26 -17.12
N PRO A 149 4.32 12.02 -17.99
CA PRO A 149 4.19 13.48 -17.84
C PRO A 149 3.62 13.89 -16.47
N TRP A 150 2.67 13.16 -15.93
CA TRP A 150 2.11 13.41 -14.60
C TRP A 150 3.19 13.36 -13.50
N LEU A 151 4.13 12.42 -13.60
CA LEU A 151 5.23 12.29 -12.64
C LEU A 151 6.28 13.40 -12.84
N TYR A 152 6.47 13.88 -14.08
CA TYR A 152 7.36 15.01 -14.35
C TYR A 152 6.93 16.27 -13.60
N ASP A 153 5.64 16.57 -13.57
CA ASP A 153 5.09 17.76 -12.95
C ASP A 153 5.06 17.66 -11.42
N GLU A 154 4.80 16.48 -10.87
CA GLU A 154 4.55 16.23 -9.46
C GLU A 154 5.66 15.41 -8.78
N LEU A 155 6.85 15.29 -9.37
CA LEU A 155 7.90 14.38 -8.89
C LEU A 155 8.26 14.56 -7.40
N ALA A 156 8.19 15.80 -6.90
CA ALA A 156 8.49 16.10 -5.50
C ALA A 156 7.54 15.41 -4.52
N ASP A 157 6.27 15.26 -4.90
CA ASP A 157 5.23 14.68 -4.04
C ASP A 157 5.33 13.14 -3.96
N TRP A 158 5.86 12.50 -5.00
CA TRP A 158 5.91 11.04 -5.14
C TRP A 158 7.23 10.40 -4.66
N GLN A 159 8.05 11.13 -3.88
CA GLN A 159 9.35 10.66 -3.41
C GLN A 159 9.27 9.59 -2.29
N PRO A 160 10.27 8.69 -2.20
CA PRO A 160 11.32 8.47 -3.19
C PRO A 160 10.77 7.83 -4.46
N CYS A 161 11.36 8.20 -5.59
CA CYS A 161 10.98 7.66 -6.89
C CYS A 161 12.19 7.06 -7.60
N PHE A 162 12.02 5.90 -8.24
CA PHE A 162 13.07 5.16 -8.94
C PHE A 162 12.63 4.77 -10.34
N ALA A 163 13.55 4.75 -11.29
CA ALA A 163 13.29 4.38 -12.67
C ALA A 163 14.31 3.40 -13.24
N VAL A 164 13.88 2.54 -14.15
CA VAL A 164 14.76 1.93 -15.15
C VAL A 164 14.72 2.81 -16.39
N VAL A 165 15.90 3.18 -16.90
CA VAL A 165 16.07 4.06 -18.06
C VAL A 165 16.56 3.25 -19.26
N ARG A 166 15.98 3.49 -20.44
CA ARG A 166 16.42 2.95 -21.74
C ARG A 166 16.34 4.07 -22.78
N ASP A 167 17.37 4.18 -23.58
CA ASP A 167 17.47 5.18 -24.66
C ASP A 167 17.18 6.62 -24.18
N GLY A 168 17.60 6.94 -22.94
CA GLY A 168 17.43 8.26 -22.35
C GLY A 168 16.05 8.53 -21.71
N GLU A 169 15.14 7.56 -21.68
CA GLU A 169 13.79 7.68 -21.13
C GLU A 169 13.51 6.64 -20.04
N ALA A 170 12.71 7.02 -19.05
CA ALA A 170 12.23 6.08 -18.04
C ALA A 170 11.18 5.12 -18.63
N VAL A 171 11.42 3.82 -18.54
CA VAL A 171 10.52 2.78 -19.08
C VAL A 171 9.77 2.03 -18.00
N ALA A 172 10.19 2.14 -16.75
CA ALA A 172 9.50 1.65 -15.57
C ALA A 172 9.81 2.56 -14.39
N VAL A 173 8.82 2.80 -13.54
CA VAL A 173 8.94 3.65 -12.35
C VAL A 173 8.35 2.96 -11.12
N CYS A 174 8.92 3.25 -9.94
CA CYS A 174 8.32 2.96 -8.65
C CYS A 174 8.43 4.20 -7.76
N PHE A 175 7.34 4.58 -7.13
CA PHE A 175 7.20 5.79 -6.35
C PHE A 175 6.37 5.54 -5.10
N SER A 176 6.35 6.48 -4.15
CA SER A 176 5.48 6.41 -2.97
C SER A 176 4.07 6.86 -3.34
N SER A 177 3.16 5.91 -3.60
CA SER A 177 1.76 6.22 -3.91
C SER A 177 1.01 6.73 -2.68
N ARG A 178 1.43 6.33 -1.49
CA ARG A 178 0.97 6.85 -0.20
C ARG A 178 2.14 6.86 0.78
N SER A 179 2.13 7.81 1.70
CA SER A 179 3.23 7.99 2.64
C SER A 179 2.70 8.46 4.00
N GLY A 180 3.01 7.70 5.03
CA GLY A 180 2.76 8.02 6.44
C GLY A 180 4.05 8.19 7.21
N ALA A 181 3.91 8.41 8.53
CA ALA A 181 5.06 8.51 9.43
C ALA A 181 5.82 7.19 9.53
N ASP A 182 5.10 6.07 9.63
CA ASP A 182 5.66 4.75 9.92
C ASP A 182 5.88 3.89 8.68
N ALA A 183 5.13 4.14 7.60
CA ALA A 183 5.18 3.33 6.40
C ALA A 183 4.94 4.14 5.12
N ALA A 184 5.28 3.53 3.97
CA ALA A 184 4.91 4.01 2.65
C ALA A 184 4.44 2.86 1.76
N GLU A 185 3.51 3.13 0.84
CA GLU A 185 2.94 2.18 -0.12
C GLU A 185 3.55 2.43 -1.50
N ALA A 186 3.97 1.37 -2.17
CA ALA A 186 4.57 1.45 -3.50
C ALA A 186 3.51 1.64 -4.59
N GLY A 187 3.74 2.60 -5.49
CA GLY A 187 3.11 2.67 -6.79
C GLY A 187 4.11 2.23 -7.87
N VAL A 188 3.69 1.40 -8.82
CA VAL A 188 4.58 0.84 -9.85
C VAL A 188 3.92 0.91 -11.21
N ASP A 189 4.65 1.44 -12.18
CA ASP A 189 4.23 1.40 -13.57
C ASP A 189 5.38 0.97 -14.51
N THR A 190 5.01 0.36 -15.62
CA THR A 190 5.96 -0.05 -16.67
C THR A 190 5.28 0.10 -18.03
N LEU A 191 5.92 0.81 -18.92
CA LEU A 191 5.46 1.00 -20.30
C LEU A 191 5.17 -0.35 -20.96
N PRO A 192 4.05 -0.48 -21.71
CA PRO A 192 3.63 -1.76 -22.29
C PRO A 192 4.72 -2.49 -23.07
N ALA A 193 5.49 -1.78 -23.90
CA ALA A 193 6.57 -2.34 -24.69
C ALA A 193 7.74 -2.92 -23.87
N PHE A 194 7.84 -2.58 -22.58
CA PHE A 194 8.95 -2.98 -21.70
C PHE A 194 8.50 -3.97 -20.60
N ARG A 195 7.24 -4.42 -20.60
CA ARG A 195 6.73 -5.40 -19.66
C ARG A 195 7.38 -6.77 -19.84
N GLY A 196 7.29 -7.61 -18.79
CA GLY A 196 7.85 -8.97 -18.83
C GLY A 196 9.37 -9.08 -18.64
N ARG A 197 10.10 -7.95 -18.67
CA ARG A 197 11.58 -7.90 -18.62
C ARG A 197 12.15 -7.76 -17.20
N GLY A 198 11.31 -7.69 -16.17
CA GLY A 198 11.75 -7.58 -14.77
C GLY A 198 11.97 -6.15 -14.27
N HIS A 199 11.75 -5.13 -15.09
CA HIS A 199 11.99 -3.72 -14.74
C HIS A 199 11.15 -3.28 -13.53
N ALA A 200 9.86 -3.63 -13.49
CA ALA A 200 8.99 -3.35 -12.34
C ALA A 200 9.57 -3.90 -11.02
N ALA A 201 10.07 -5.14 -11.02
CA ALA A 201 10.66 -5.74 -9.83
C ALA A 201 11.94 -5.02 -9.40
N ALA A 202 12.78 -4.58 -10.36
CA ALA A 202 14.01 -3.85 -10.06
C ALA A 202 13.72 -2.50 -9.39
N VAL A 203 12.80 -1.69 -9.96
CA VAL A 203 12.44 -0.39 -9.36
C VAL A 203 11.74 -0.55 -8.01
N THR A 204 10.89 -1.58 -7.84
CA THR A 204 10.22 -1.88 -6.57
C THR A 204 11.23 -2.27 -5.49
N ALA A 205 12.24 -3.07 -5.83
CA ALA A 205 13.30 -3.45 -4.90
C ALA A 205 14.12 -2.23 -4.44
N ALA A 206 14.51 -1.35 -5.36
CA ALA A 206 15.23 -0.11 -5.05
C ALA A 206 14.41 0.81 -4.13
N TRP A 207 13.13 1.00 -4.47
CA TRP A 207 12.21 1.81 -3.69
C TRP A 207 12.06 1.25 -2.26
N GLY A 208 11.81 -0.06 -2.13
CA GLY A 208 11.66 -0.70 -0.83
C GLY A 208 12.92 -0.58 0.06
N ALA A 209 14.11 -0.67 -0.54
CA ALA A 209 15.37 -0.44 0.16
C ALA A 209 15.49 1.02 0.65
N ALA A 210 15.11 1.99 -0.18
CA ALA A 210 15.15 3.40 0.19
C ALA A 210 14.14 3.75 1.31
N ILE A 211 12.91 3.23 1.26
CA ILE A 211 11.93 3.41 2.34
C ILE A 211 12.46 2.83 3.64
N ARG A 212 13.03 1.62 3.62
CA ARG A 212 13.63 1.02 4.81
C ARG A 212 14.80 1.85 5.35
N ALA A 213 15.66 2.35 4.48
CA ALA A 213 16.78 3.22 4.88
C ALA A 213 16.31 4.54 5.54
N SER A 214 15.08 4.99 5.26
CA SER A 214 14.45 6.13 5.94
C SER A 214 13.83 5.78 7.32
N GLY A 215 13.96 4.54 7.77
CA GLY A 215 13.36 4.06 9.03
C GLY A 215 11.88 3.68 8.92
N ARG A 216 11.28 3.73 7.73
CA ARG A 216 9.87 3.39 7.48
C ARG A 216 9.69 1.98 6.94
N ILE A 217 8.48 1.47 7.06
CA ILE A 217 8.10 0.14 6.58
C ILE A 217 7.66 0.26 5.10
N PRO A 218 8.34 -0.40 4.16
CA PRO A 218 7.88 -0.48 2.78
C PRO A 218 6.73 -1.50 2.68
N LEU A 219 5.60 -1.05 2.13
CA LEU A 219 4.40 -1.84 1.89
C LEU A 219 4.09 -1.92 0.39
N TYR A 220 3.35 -2.95 0.01
CA TYR A 220 2.90 -3.19 -1.35
C TYR A 220 1.55 -3.86 -1.33
N SER A 221 0.61 -3.37 -2.10
CA SER A 221 -0.68 -4.02 -2.29
C SER A 221 -1.12 -4.00 -3.75
N THR A 222 -2.13 -4.79 -4.06
CA THR A 222 -2.69 -4.82 -5.41
C THR A 222 -4.05 -5.51 -5.39
N ALA A 223 -4.84 -5.33 -6.44
CA ALA A 223 -6.08 -6.08 -6.61
C ALA A 223 -5.81 -7.57 -6.89
N TRP A 224 -6.76 -8.43 -6.50
CA TRP A 224 -6.67 -9.89 -6.76
C TRP A 224 -6.53 -10.20 -8.25
N GLU A 225 -7.18 -9.43 -9.11
CA GLU A 225 -7.23 -9.60 -10.56
C GLU A 225 -5.95 -9.10 -11.26
N ASN A 226 -5.17 -8.25 -10.59
CA ASN A 226 -3.94 -7.69 -11.16
C ASN A 226 -2.79 -8.70 -11.08
N LEU A 227 -2.82 -9.68 -11.98
CA LEU A 227 -1.82 -10.74 -12.04
C LEU A 227 -0.41 -10.20 -12.34
N ALA A 228 -0.31 -9.08 -13.07
CA ALA A 228 0.98 -8.45 -13.37
C ALA A 228 1.64 -7.93 -12.10
N SER A 229 0.92 -7.16 -11.30
CA SER A 229 1.39 -6.61 -10.02
C SER A 229 1.71 -7.73 -9.01
N ARG A 230 0.86 -8.76 -8.92
CA ARG A 230 1.14 -9.97 -8.11
C ARG A 230 2.40 -10.70 -8.58
N GLY A 231 2.68 -10.67 -9.88
CA GLY A 231 3.92 -11.16 -10.48
C GLY A 231 5.14 -10.37 -10.03
N VAL A 232 5.03 -9.04 -9.91
CA VAL A 232 6.07 -8.17 -9.32
C VAL A 232 6.33 -8.57 -7.88
N ALA A 233 5.29 -8.66 -7.05
CA ALA A 233 5.40 -9.04 -5.63
C ALA A 233 6.17 -10.38 -5.48
N ARG A 234 5.80 -11.40 -6.28
CA ARG A 234 6.49 -12.70 -6.27
C ARG A 234 7.95 -12.59 -6.70
N ARG A 235 8.25 -11.80 -7.73
CA ARG A 235 9.62 -11.66 -8.27
C ARG A 235 10.56 -10.91 -7.31
N VAL A 236 10.04 -9.93 -6.56
CA VAL A 236 10.78 -9.22 -5.49
C VAL A 236 10.92 -10.10 -4.25
N GLY A 237 10.12 -11.15 -4.11
CA GLY A 237 10.08 -12.01 -2.92
C GLY A 237 9.27 -11.40 -1.78
N LEU A 238 8.26 -10.56 -2.09
CA LEU A 238 7.40 -9.95 -1.07
C LEU A 238 6.60 -11.02 -0.33
N ILE A 239 6.42 -10.81 0.96
CA ILE A 239 5.73 -11.73 1.88
C ILE A 239 4.29 -11.23 2.06
N ARG A 240 3.30 -12.03 1.68
CA ARG A 240 1.91 -11.70 1.94
C ARG A 240 1.63 -11.82 3.43
N PHE A 241 1.23 -10.74 4.07
CA PHE A 241 0.86 -10.71 5.49
C PHE A 241 -0.64 -10.55 5.70
N GLY A 242 -1.38 -10.15 4.68
CA GLY A 242 -2.81 -9.95 4.79
C GLY A 242 -3.51 -9.80 3.45
N ALA A 243 -4.78 -9.48 3.54
CA ALA A 243 -5.62 -9.05 2.43
C ALA A 243 -6.64 -8.03 2.92
N ASP A 244 -7.08 -7.13 2.07
CA ASP A 244 -8.11 -6.18 2.41
C ASP A 244 -9.35 -6.30 1.52
N THR A 245 -10.41 -5.66 1.97
CA THR A 245 -11.65 -5.42 1.22
C THR A 245 -12.14 -4.03 1.55
N THR A 246 -12.48 -3.25 0.52
CA THR A 246 -13.06 -1.91 0.64
C THR A 246 -14.46 -1.89 0.04
N LEU A 247 -15.39 -1.20 0.71
CA LEU A 247 -16.77 -1.01 0.24
C LEU A 247 -17.12 0.49 0.33
N ALA A 248 -17.43 1.12 -0.82
CA ALA A 248 -17.79 2.54 -0.92
C ALA A 248 -19.28 2.75 -1.13
#